data_2fbfd335f1f2b78a4973324d7fecde6e
#
_entry.id   2fbfd335f1f2b78a4973324d7fecde6e
#
_cell.length_a   1.000
_cell.length_b   1.000
_cell.length_c   1.000
_cell.angle_alpha   90.00
_cell.angle_beta   90.00
_cell.angle_gamma   90.00
#
_symmetry.space_group_name_H-M   'P 1'
#
loop_
_entity.id
_entity.type
_entity.pdbx_description
1 polymer ?
#
loop_
_entity_poly.entity_id
_entity_poly.type
_entity_poly.pdbx_seq_one_letter_code
_entity_poly.pdbx_strand_id
1 'polypeptide(L)'
;MTQWITAQELAGMNGMPGTVRAVQIRAKKEQWQSRPRAKGKGAEYHIDSLPAETQTAVRISVGKKAANKARAAQPATVDKSESLARYQRLQPHQRRKVDAIVTLLTELDIFVSASGLRKKDAYIAFANAWNAGEIDVSADVRN
;
A
#
# COMPACT_ATOMS: atom_id res chain seq x y z
N MET A 1 0.45 14.15 -6.67
CA MET A 1 -0.05 13.21 -7.71
C MET A 1 -1.56 13.13 -7.62
N THR A 2 -2.25 13.40 -8.70
CA THR A 2 -3.72 13.36 -8.78
C THR A 2 -4.15 11.90 -8.88
N GLN A 3 -4.76 11.36 -7.83
CA GLN A 3 -5.18 9.96 -7.82
C GLN A 3 -6.66 9.84 -8.15
N TRP A 4 -6.96 9.01 -9.14
CA TRP A 4 -8.30 8.65 -9.56
C TRP A 4 -8.59 7.20 -9.21
N ILE A 5 -9.79 6.92 -8.71
CA ILE A 5 -10.18 5.60 -8.25
C ILE A 5 -11.54 5.22 -8.83
N THR A 6 -11.74 3.95 -9.14
CA THR A 6 -12.98 3.44 -9.72
C THR A 6 -14.03 3.16 -8.65
N ALA A 7 -15.33 3.21 -9.04
CA ALA A 7 -16.43 2.80 -8.15
C ALA A 7 -16.27 1.34 -7.66
N GLN A 8 -15.66 0.48 -8.46
CA GLN A 8 -15.42 -0.91 -8.10
C GLN A 8 -14.40 -1.06 -6.98
N GLU A 9 -13.34 -0.25 -6.99
CA GLU A 9 -12.34 -0.23 -5.94
C GLU A 9 -12.85 0.44 -4.65
N LEU A 10 -13.77 1.40 -4.77
CA LEU A 10 -14.41 2.07 -3.64
C LEU A 10 -15.44 1.19 -2.92
N ALA A 11 -16.09 0.29 -3.66
CA ALA A 11 -17.14 -0.56 -3.08
C ALA A 11 -16.60 -1.44 -1.94
N GLY A 12 -17.22 -1.33 -0.76
CA GLY A 12 -16.82 -2.08 0.44
C GLY A 12 -15.65 -1.46 1.23
N MET A 13 -15.09 -0.33 0.81
CA MET A 13 -14.11 0.40 1.62
C MET A 13 -14.77 1.07 2.82
N ASN A 14 -13.97 1.39 3.83
CA ASN A 14 -14.44 2.07 5.03
C ASN A 14 -15.14 3.40 4.66
N GLY A 15 -16.33 3.59 5.18
CA GLY A 15 -17.19 4.75 4.87
C GLY A 15 -17.90 4.66 3.51
N MET A 16 -17.80 3.53 2.76
CA MET A 16 -18.43 3.33 1.45
C MET A 16 -19.48 2.21 1.44
N PRO A 17 -20.52 2.34 0.57
CA PRO A 17 -21.44 1.25 0.32
C PRO A 17 -20.74 0.00 -0.26
N GLY A 18 -21.26 -1.19 0.05
CA GLY A 18 -20.71 -2.45 -0.41
C GLY A 18 -20.92 -2.76 -1.90
N THR A 19 -21.66 -1.94 -2.64
CA THR A 19 -21.95 -2.20 -4.07
C THR A 19 -21.55 -1.03 -4.94
N VAL A 20 -21.08 -1.34 -6.16
CA VAL A 20 -20.68 -0.35 -7.18
C VAL A 20 -21.82 0.63 -7.48
N ARG A 21 -23.06 0.10 -7.62
CA ARG A 21 -24.22 0.93 -7.92
C ARG A 21 -24.53 1.94 -6.80
N ALA A 22 -24.42 1.51 -5.55
CA ALA A 22 -24.65 2.39 -4.40
C ALA A 22 -23.57 3.48 -4.29
N VAL A 23 -22.30 3.14 -4.60
CA VAL A 23 -21.20 4.12 -4.71
C VAL A 23 -21.50 5.16 -5.79
N GLN A 24 -21.95 4.74 -6.97
CA GLN A 24 -22.31 5.66 -8.05
C GLN A 24 -23.48 6.59 -7.70
N ILE A 25 -24.50 6.09 -7.00
CA ILE A 25 -25.63 6.90 -6.52
C ILE A 25 -25.14 7.95 -5.53
N ARG A 26 -24.28 7.52 -4.57
CA ARG A 26 -23.70 8.41 -3.58
C ARG A 26 -22.81 9.47 -4.23
N ALA A 27 -21.98 9.09 -5.19
CA ALA A 27 -21.12 10.00 -5.93
C ALA A 27 -21.90 11.11 -6.63
N LYS A 28 -23.05 10.78 -7.22
CA LYS A 28 -23.95 11.77 -7.83
C LYS A 28 -24.60 12.67 -6.78
N LYS A 29 -25.05 12.11 -5.66
CA LYS A 29 -25.70 12.87 -4.57
C LYS A 29 -24.74 13.85 -3.91
N GLU A 30 -23.50 13.45 -3.69
CA GLU A 30 -22.44 14.25 -3.04
C GLU A 30 -21.60 15.04 -4.06
N GLN A 31 -21.94 14.99 -5.35
CA GLN A 31 -21.29 15.72 -6.45
C GLN A 31 -19.77 15.50 -6.50
N TRP A 32 -19.32 14.25 -6.37
CA TRP A 32 -17.89 13.95 -6.46
C TRP A 32 -17.32 14.27 -7.82
N GLN A 33 -16.10 14.79 -7.84
CA GLN A 33 -15.40 15.05 -9.08
C GLN A 33 -15.14 13.72 -9.81
N SER A 34 -15.66 13.59 -11.01
CA SER A 34 -15.61 12.36 -11.81
C SER A 34 -15.09 12.61 -13.20
N ARG A 35 -14.44 11.58 -13.78
CA ARG A 35 -14.05 11.54 -15.18
C ARG A 35 -14.39 10.19 -15.80
N PRO A 36 -14.56 10.12 -17.13
CA PRO A 36 -14.69 8.83 -17.81
C PRO A 36 -13.39 8.02 -17.65
N ARG A 37 -13.52 6.72 -17.46
CA ARG A 37 -12.38 5.80 -17.32
C ARG A 37 -11.58 5.74 -18.63
N ALA A 38 -10.24 5.78 -18.53
CA ALA A 38 -9.35 5.72 -19.71
C ALA A 38 -9.42 4.36 -20.45
N LYS A 39 -9.70 3.27 -19.71
CA LYS A 39 -9.88 1.92 -20.29
C LYS A 39 -11.12 1.26 -19.70
N GLY A 40 -12.09 0.89 -20.54
CA GLY A 40 -13.31 0.21 -20.12
C GLY A 40 -14.50 1.14 -19.82
N LYS A 41 -15.65 0.55 -19.46
CA LYS A 41 -16.88 1.28 -19.12
C LYS A 41 -16.84 1.73 -17.66
N GLY A 42 -17.33 2.95 -17.34
CA GLY A 42 -17.49 3.48 -15.98
C GLY A 42 -16.83 4.82 -15.76
N ALA A 43 -16.93 5.32 -14.53
CA ALA A 43 -16.32 6.58 -14.09
C ALA A 43 -15.24 6.32 -13.02
N GLU A 44 -14.25 7.20 -13.00
CA GLU A 44 -13.26 7.33 -11.95
C GLU A 44 -13.56 8.59 -11.15
N TYR A 45 -13.34 8.54 -9.85
CA TYR A 45 -13.58 9.63 -8.91
C TYR A 45 -12.28 10.15 -8.33
N HIS A 46 -12.19 11.46 -8.14
CA HIS A 46 -11.03 12.10 -7.56
C HIS A 46 -10.99 11.84 -6.06
N ILE A 47 -9.84 11.43 -5.52
CA ILE A 47 -9.72 11.05 -4.10
C ILE A 47 -10.11 12.19 -3.17
N ASP A 48 -9.73 13.42 -3.47
CA ASP A 48 -10.00 14.57 -2.59
C ASP A 48 -11.50 14.96 -2.53
N SER A 49 -12.32 14.43 -3.44
CA SER A 49 -13.79 14.61 -3.40
C SER A 49 -14.52 13.56 -2.56
N LEU A 50 -13.80 12.57 -2.05
CA LEU A 50 -14.37 11.51 -1.22
C LEU A 50 -14.44 11.92 0.26
N PRO A 51 -15.26 11.26 1.09
CA PRO A 51 -15.24 11.42 2.54
C PRO A 51 -13.85 11.15 3.14
N ALA A 52 -13.46 11.89 4.19
CA ALA A 52 -12.13 11.82 4.77
C ALA A 52 -11.71 10.41 5.21
N GLU A 53 -12.63 9.63 5.76
CA GLU A 53 -12.39 8.23 6.14
C GLU A 53 -12.02 7.36 4.94
N THR A 54 -12.72 7.56 3.81
CA THR A 54 -12.46 6.84 2.57
C THR A 54 -11.16 7.28 1.93
N GLN A 55 -10.83 8.58 1.96
CA GLN A 55 -9.53 9.06 1.49
C GLN A 55 -8.38 8.35 2.21
N THR A 56 -8.46 8.24 3.53
CA THR A 56 -7.46 7.54 4.33
C THR A 56 -7.38 6.06 3.97
N ALA A 57 -8.52 5.38 3.83
CA ALA A 57 -8.57 3.97 3.43
C ALA A 57 -7.96 3.73 2.04
N VAL A 58 -8.24 4.61 1.08
CA VAL A 58 -7.65 4.56 -0.27
C VAL A 58 -6.14 4.73 -0.23
N ARG A 59 -5.63 5.73 0.51
CA ARG A 59 -4.19 5.99 0.64
C ARG A 59 -3.46 4.78 1.26
N ILE A 60 -4.03 4.16 2.29
CA ILE A 60 -3.51 2.93 2.89
C ILE A 60 -3.49 1.79 1.85
N SER A 61 -4.58 1.60 1.10
CA SER A 61 -4.66 0.58 0.05
C SER A 61 -3.60 0.76 -1.05
N VAL A 62 -3.35 2.01 -1.47
CA VAL A 62 -2.30 2.34 -2.44
C VAL A 62 -0.92 2.02 -1.87
N GLY A 63 -0.66 2.37 -0.60
CA GLY A 63 0.58 2.03 0.08
C GLY A 63 0.85 0.53 0.13
N LYS A 64 -0.17 -0.28 0.52
CA LYS A 64 -0.07 -1.74 0.52
C LYS A 64 0.23 -2.32 -0.86
N LYS A 65 -0.49 -1.87 -1.90
CA LYS A 65 -0.26 -2.32 -3.29
C LYS A 65 1.15 -1.97 -3.78
N ALA A 66 1.66 -0.78 -3.43
CA ALA A 66 3.00 -0.36 -3.81
C ALA A 66 4.09 -1.20 -3.12
N ALA A 67 3.96 -1.45 -1.81
CA ALA A 67 4.86 -2.29 -1.06
C ALA A 67 4.92 -3.72 -1.64
N ASN A 68 3.77 -4.35 -1.85
CA ASN A 68 3.69 -5.70 -2.43
C ASN A 68 4.23 -5.76 -3.87
N LYS A 69 3.98 -4.73 -4.70
CA LYS A 69 4.50 -4.66 -6.07
C LYS A 69 6.02 -4.49 -6.12
N ALA A 70 6.57 -3.64 -5.26
CA ALA A 70 8.01 -3.38 -5.23
C ALA A 70 8.78 -4.63 -4.78
N ARG A 71 8.24 -5.40 -3.83
CA ARG A 71 8.80 -6.68 -3.44
C ARG A 71 8.88 -7.67 -4.61
N ALA A 72 7.82 -7.76 -5.42
CA ALA A 72 7.81 -8.64 -6.60
C ALA A 72 8.81 -8.18 -7.68
N ALA A 73 9.23 -6.92 -7.67
CA ALA A 73 10.13 -6.32 -8.66
C ALA A 73 11.59 -6.20 -8.18
N GLN A 74 11.90 -6.52 -6.91
CA GLN A 74 13.27 -6.41 -6.40
C GLN A 74 14.22 -7.42 -7.08
N PRO A 75 15.24 -6.94 -7.81
CA PRO A 75 16.30 -7.82 -8.31
C PRO A 75 17.16 -8.32 -7.15
N ALA A 76 17.54 -9.59 -7.18
CA ALA A 76 18.38 -10.23 -6.18
C ALA A 76 19.86 -9.76 -6.20
N THR A 77 20.15 -8.56 -6.66
CA THR A 77 21.53 -8.04 -6.77
C THR A 77 21.84 -7.11 -5.61
N VAL A 78 22.66 -7.59 -4.71
CA VAL A 78 23.23 -6.81 -3.59
C VAL A 78 24.57 -6.24 -4.02
N ASP A 79 24.78 -4.94 -3.79
CA ASP A 79 26.03 -4.24 -4.10
C ASP A 79 27.20 -4.76 -3.25
N LYS A 80 28.38 -4.91 -3.87
CA LYS A 80 29.58 -5.48 -3.24
C LYS A 80 30.32 -4.43 -2.42
N SER A 81 29.77 -4.08 -1.27
CA SER A 81 30.42 -3.18 -0.31
C SER A 81 31.05 -3.96 0.86
N GLU A 82 31.85 -3.26 1.67
CA GLU A 82 32.42 -3.83 2.91
C GLU A 82 31.31 -4.35 3.85
N SER A 83 30.14 -3.72 3.82
CA SER A 83 28.94 -4.17 4.54
C SER A 83 28.51 -5.56 4.12
N LEU A 84 28.60 -5.88 2.83
CA LEU A 84 28.29 -7.20 2.31
C LEU A 84 29.29 -8.25 2.81
N ALA A 85 30.58 -7.92 2.87
CA ALA A 85 31.60 -8.83 3.40
C ALA A 85 31.37 -9.14 4.88
N ARG A 86 30.92 -8.14 5.67
CA ARG A 86 30.50 -8.36 7.07
C ARG A 86 29.27 -9.25 7.17
N TYR A 87 28.25 -8.99 6.34
CA TYR A 87 27.04 -9.81 6.28
C TYR A 87 27.35 -11.27 5.94
N GLN A 88 28.26 -11.52 4.97
CA GLN A 88 28.65 -12.86 4.57
C GLN A 88 29.35 -13.64 5.69
N ARG A 89 29.97 -12.96 6.66
CA ARG A 89 30.62 -13.58 7.85
C ARG A 89 29.64 -13.94 8.95
N LEU A 90 28.39 -13.45 8.89
CA LEU A 90 27.38 -13.77 9.88
C LEU A 90 26.97 -15.25 9.81
N GLN A 91 26.58 -15.80 10.95
CA GLN A 91 25.96 -17.12 11.03
C GLN A 91 24.60 -17.14 10.32
N PRO A 92 24.14 -18.28 9.79
CA PRO A 92 22.88 -18.37 9.03
C PRO A 92 21.66 -17.77 9.75
N HIS A 93 21.53 -18.01 11.05
CA HIS A 93 20.43 -17.45 11.85
C HIS A 93 20.51 -15.92 12.02
N GLN A 94 21.73 -15.36 12.07
CA GLN A 94 21.94 -13.92 12.13
C GLN A 94 21.62 -13.26 10.79
N ARG A 95 22.00 -13.90 9.67
CA ARG A 95 21.66 -13.41 8.33
C ARG A 95 20.14 -13.33 8.15
N ARG A 96 19.39 -14.37 8.53
CA ARG A 96 17.92 -14.35 8.45
C ARG A 96 17.32 -13.17 9.21
N LYS A 97 17.82 -12.85 10.40
CA LYS A 97 17.37 -11.68 11.18
C LYS A 97 17.67 -10.36 10.47
N VAL A 98 18.85 -10.22 9.89
CA VAL A 98 19.23 -9.02 9.13
C VAL A 98 18.34 -8.89 7.90
N ASP A 99 18.13 -9.95 7.14
CA ASP A 99 17.29 -9.97 5.96
C ASP A 99 15.82 -9.61 6.30
N ALA A 100 15.30 -10.16 7.38
CA ALA A 100 13.96 -9.84 7.87
C ALA A 100 13.81 -8.35 8.19
N ILE A 101 14.78 -7.76 8.91
CA ILE A 101 14.77 -6.34 9.27
C ILE A 101 14.88 -5.46 8.01
N VAL A 102 15.79 -5.78 7.10
CA VAL A 102 15.97 -5.02 5.85
C VAL A 102 14.69 -5.07 5.01
N THR A 103 14.08 -6.24 4.88
CA THR A 103 12.81 -6.39 4.16
C THR A 103 11.71 -5.54 4.80
N LEU A 104 11.56 -5.63 6.13
CA LEU A 104 10.57 -4.84 6.86
C LEU A 104 10.75 -3.34 6.66
N LEU A 105 11.97 -2.84 6.77
CA LEU A 105 12.27 -1.42 6.59
C LEU A 105 12.02 -0.95 5.15
N THR A 106 12.34 -1.79 4.17
CA THR A 106 12.09 -1.49 2.75
C THR A 106 10.60 -1.40 2.47
N GLU A 107 9.81 -2.37 2.95
CA GLU A 107 8.36 -2.36 2.78
C GLU A 107 7.71 -1.17 3.49
N LEU A 108 8.19 -0.82 4.68
CA LEU A 108 7.75 0.36 5.42
C LEU A 108 8.02 1.65 4.64
N ASP A 109 9.21 1.80 4.08
CA ASP A 109 9.61 3.01 3.34
C ASP A 109 8.77 3.18 2.06
N ILE A 110 8.52 2.06 1.35
CA ILE A 110 7.64 2.02 0.18
C ILE A 110 6.20 2.39 0.57
N PHE A 111 5.70 1.80 1.66
CA PHE A 111 4.36 2.09 2.15
C PHE A 111 4.19 3.57 2.52
N VAL A 112 5.14 4.13 3.28
CA VAL A 112 5.13 5.54 3.68
C VAL A 112 5.13 6.45 2.46
N SER A 113 6.03 6.18 1.50
CA SER A 113 6.16 6.98 0.27
C SER A 113 4.90 6.92 -0.60
N ALA A 114 4.26 5.74 -0.69
CA ALA A 114 3.11 5.52 -1.55
C ALA A 114 1.78 5.96 -0.92
N SER A 115 1.66 5.89 0.42
CA SER A 115 0.42 6.22 1.14
C SER A 115 0.10 7.72 1.11
N GLY A 116 1.13 8.59 1.10
CA GLY A 116 0.97 10.04 1.22
C GLY A 116 0.39 10.49 2.57
N LEU A 117 0.40 9.60 3.57
CA LEU A 117 0.01 9.92 4.94
C LEU A 117 1.16 10.65 5.67
N ARG A 118 0.84 11.31 6.80
CA ARG A 118 1.87 11.79 7.71
C ARG A 118 2.64 10.60 8.27
N LYS A 119 3.96 10.73 8.48
CA LYS A 119 4.83 9.63 8.92
C LYS A 119 4.26 8.85 10.10
N LYS A 120 3.77 9.54 11.13
CA LYS A 120 3.17 8.88 12.31
C LYS A 120 1.98 7.99 11.95
N ASP A 121 1.06 8.52 11.13
CA ASP A 121 -0.15 7.81 10.72
C ASP A 121 0.19 6.64 9.77
N ALA A 122 1.18 6.84 8.89
CA ALA A 122 1.68 5.82 8.00
C ALA A 122 2.31 4.64 8.77
N TYR A 123 3.09 4.91 9.82
CA TYR A 123 3.68 3.87 10.66
C TYR A 123 2.63 3.05 11.39
N ILE A 124 1.61 3.70 11.95
CA ILE A 124 0.50 3.00 12.62
C ILE A 124 -0.28 2.15 11.60
N ALA A 125 -0.60 2.72 10.44
CA ALA A 125 -1.30 2.01 9.39
C ALA A 125 -0.51 0.81 8.85
N PHE A 126 0.81 0.97 8.67
CA PHE A 126 1.70 -0.12 8.27
C PHE A 126 1.72 -1.23 9.31
N ALA A 127 1.89 -0.90 10.61
CA ALA A 127 1.91 -1.88 11.68
C ALA A 127 0.59 -2.68 11.76
N ASN A 128 -0.55 -2.01 11.60
CA ASN A 128 -1.85 -2.67 11.57
C ASN A 128 -1.97 -3.62 10.37
N ALA A 129 -1.58 -3.17 9.16
CA ALA A 129 -1.61 -3.97 7.96
C ALA A 129 -0.63 -5.17 8.02
N TRP A 130 0.53 -4.97 8.64
CA TRP A 130 1.51 -6.02 8.91
C TRP A 130 0.94 -7.09 9.84
N ASN A 131 0.39 -6.69 10.98
CA ASN A 131 -0.21 -7.60 11.96
C ASN A 131 -1.43 -8.35 11.41
N ALA A 132 -2.21 -7.72 10.55
CA ALA A 132 -3.34 -8.34 9.85
C ALA A 132 -2.92 -9.29 8.71
N GLY A 133 -1.63 -9.35 8.38
CA GLY A 133 -1.15 -10.19 7.28
C GLY A 133 -1.46 -9.68 5.88
N GLU A 134 -1.82 -8.40 5.76
CA GLU A 134 -2.21 -7.79 4.48
C GLU A 134 -1.01 -7.33 3.64
N ILE A 135 0.19 -7.31 4.23
CA ILE A 135 1.45 -7.07 3.52
C ILE A 135 2.05 -8.42 3.22
N ASP A 136 2.24 -8.71 1.93
CA ASP A 136 2.79 -9.97 1.46
C ASP A 136 4.31 -10.01 1.74
N VAL A 137 4.71 -10.86 2.67
CA VAL A 137 6.11 -11.10 3.05
C VAL A 137 6.38 -12.58 3.22
N SER A 138 7.64 -12.99 3.05
CA SER A 138 8.02 -14.37 3.28
C SER A 138 7.79 -14.79 4.74
N ALA A 139 7.50 -16.08 4.95
CA ALA A 139 7.28 -16.63 6.30
C ALA A 139 8.47 -16.37 7.25
N ASP A 140 9.69 -16.36 6.72
CA ASP A 140 10.93 -16.10 7.49
C ASP A 140 11.00 -14.69 8.10
N VAL A 141 10.20 -13.74 7.57
CA VAL A 141 10.16 -12.36 8.08
C VAL A 141 9.09 -12.20 9.16
N ARG A 142 8.09 -13.10 9.21
CA ARG A 142 6.99 -13.06 10.17
C ARG A 142 7.25 -13.82 11.48
N ASN A 143 8.19 -14.75 11.47
CA ASN A 143 8.63 -15.54 12.62
C ASN A 143 9.87 -14.93 13.29
#